data_05e6f35889055dbad6839e92d54dccbe
#
_entry.id   05e6f35889055dbad6839e92d54dccbe
#
_cell.length_a   1.000
_cell.length_b   1.000
_cell.length_c   1.000
_cell.angle_alpha   90.00
_cell.angle_beta   90.00
_cell.angle_gamma   90.00
#
_symmetry.space_group_name_H-M   'P 1'
#
loop_
_entity.id
_entity.type
_entity.pdbx_description
1 polymer ?
#
loop_
_entity_poly.entity_id
_entity_poly.type
_entity_poly.pdbx_seq_one_letter_code
_entity_poly.pdbx_strand_id
1 'polypeptide(L)'
;TGIFAVNFAMGVATGIVMEFQFGTNWSAYSRFVGDVFGSPLAAEGIFAFFLESVFLAVLVFGWDRVSAGWHFFATCMVALGSMLSAVWIVVANSWQQTPAGFRLVERNGVMRAEITDFWAMVFNPSSMTRLQHVLLGAIIMGAFFVMSVTAYYILKNRHVEMSKKCFTVAIVVAAAASLAQLLSGDIHGREVAQYQPEKLAALEGHFETGTKGAPLHIFGIPDTRERRVKAAIAIPGGLSFLVHRDFNKPVPGLNEFPESDWPPVVIPFVSFHVMVGLRSEERRVGKEVSSRWLPCNS
;
A
#
# COMPACT_ATOMS: atom_id res chain seq x y z
N THR A 1 10.97 -21.21 1.44
CA THR A 1 10.87 -21.43 -0.03
C THR A 1 9.48 -21.96 -0.41
N GLY A 2 8.98 -23.08 0.18
CA GLY A 2 7.71 -23.70 -0.23
C GLY A 2 6.48 -22.79 -0.10
N ILE A 3 6.33 -22.07 1.02
CA ILE A 3 5.22 -21.13 1.23
C ILE A 3 5.25 -20.00 0.18
N PHE A 4 6.44 -19.47 -0.10
CA PHE A 4 6.62 -18.45 -1.14
C PHE A 4 6.21 -18.97 -2.52
N ALA A 5 6.64 -20.18 -2.89
CA ALA A 5 6.29 -20.79 -4.18
C ALA A 5 4.77 -20.98 -4.34
N VAL A 6 4.07 -21.41 -3.28
CA VAL A 6 2.60 -21.53 -3.30
C VAL A 6 1.93 -20.17 -3.47
N ASN A 7 2.36 -19.15 -2.71
CA ASN A 7 1.84 -17.79 -2.83
C ASN A 7 2.08 -17.20 -4.22
N PHE A 8 3.27 -17.44 -4.79
CA PHE A 8 3.58 -17.02 -6.17
C PHE A 8 2.65 -17.67 -7.18
N ALA A 9 2.46 -18.99 -7.10
CA ALA A 9 1.56 -19.72 -8.00
C ALA A 9 0.11 -19.22 -7.91
N MET A 10 -0.37 -18.95 -6.69
CA MET A 10 -1.69 -18.36 -6.47
C MET A 10 -1.78 -16.94 -7.03
N GLY A 11 -0.74 -16.13 -6.85
CA GLY A 11 -0.65 -14.78 -7.40
C GLY A 11 -0.73 -14.77 -8.92
N VAL A 12 0.00 -15.66 -9.59
CA VAL A 12 -0.05 -15.82 -11.06
C VAL A 12 -1.45 -16.26 -11.51
N ALA A 13 -2.05 -17.25 -10.84
CA ALA A 13 -3.38 -17.72 -11.20
C ALA A 13 -4.45 -16.61 -11.07
N THR A 14 -4.43 -15.86 -9.97
CA THR A 14 -5.35 -14.74 -9.77
C THR A 14 -5.07 -13.56 -10.69
N GLY A 15 -3.80 -13.32 -11.05
CA GLY A 15 -3.39 -12.32 -12.03
C GLY A 15 -3.98 -12.61 -13.41
N ILE A 16 -3.90 -13.85 -13.87
CA ILE A 16 -4.52 -14.27 -15.14
C ILE A 16 -6.03 -14.00 -15.14
N VAL A 17 -6.72 -14.33 -14.03
CA VAL A 17 -8.16 -14.02 -13.89
C VAL A 17 -8.41 -12.52 -14.00
N MET A 18 -7.56 -11.68 -13.40
CA MET A 18 -7.68 -10.23 -13.46
C MET A 18 -7.51 -9.70 -14.89
N GLU A 19 -6.57 -10.25 -15.67
CA GLU A 19 -6.41 -9.90 -17.10
C GLU A 19 -7.70 -10.16 -17.90
N PHE A 20 -8.36 -11.28 -17.67
CA PHE A 20 -9.67 -11.56 -18.29
C PHE A 20 -10.74 -10.55 -17.85
N GLN A 21 -10.75 -10.10 -16.58
CA GLN A 21 -11.68 -9.11 -16.10
C GLN A 21 -11.51 -7.75 -16.80
N PHE A 22 -10.29 -7.34 -17.11
CA PHE A 22 -10.03 -6.15 -17.91
C PHE A 22 -10.68 -6.22 -19.30
N GLY A 23 -10.62 -7.38 -19.95
CA GLY A 23 -11.22 -7.58 -21.27
C GLY A 23 -12.75 -7.73 -21.27
N THR A 24 -13.33 -8.13 -20.15
CA THR A 24 -14.78 -8.43 -20.02
C THR A 24 -15.50 -7.36 -19.20
N ASN A 25 -15.51 -7.47 -17.89
CA ASN A 25 -16.31 -6.62 -16.99
C ASN A 25 -15.86 -5.15 -16.99
N TRP A 26 -14.58 -4.90 -17.21
CA TRP A 26 -14.00 -3.55 -17.21
C TRP A 26 -13.58 -3.09 -18.61
N SER A 27 -14.20 -3.64 -19.65
CA SER A 27 -13.79 -3.38 -21.04
C SER A 27 -13.89 -1.90 -21.44
N ALA A 28 -14.85 -1.14 -20.93
CA ALA A 28 -14.97 0.29 -21.18
C ALA A 28 -13.80 1.07 -20.57
N TYR A 29 -13.47 0.76 -19.33
CA TYR A 29 -12.32 1.33 -18.62
C TYR A 29 -11.00 0.96 -19.30
N SER A 30 -10.81 -0.31 -19.64
CA SER A 30 -9.60 -0.80 -20.32
C SER A 30 -9.40 -0.14 -21.70
N ARG A 31 -10.49 0.16 -22.42
CA ARG A 31 -10.42 0.92 -23.67
C ARG A 31 -10.02 2.38 -23.45
N PHE A 32 -10.45 2.97 -22.36
CA PHE A 32 -10.09 4.35 -22.00
C PHE A 32 -8.61 4.48 -21.61
N VAL A 33 -8.10 3.59 -20.74
CA VAL A 33 -6.74 3.67 -20.18
C VAL A 33 -5.73 2.74 -20.84
N GLY A 34 -6.10 2.01 -21.90
CA GLY A 34 -5.32 0.90 -22.46
C GLY A 34 -3.90 1.28 -22.89
N ASP A 35 -3.70 2.47 -23.42
CA ASP A 35 -2.37 2.95 -23.79
C ASP A 35 -1.52 3.25 -22.54
N VAL A 36 -2.10 3.89 -21.55
CA VAL A 36 -1.43 4.24 -20.29
C VAL A 36 -1.11 3.00 -19.46
N PHE A 37 -2.03 2.05 -19.31
CA PHE A 37 -1.82 0.85 -18.51
C PHE A 37 -1.02 -0.22 -19.23
N GLY A 38 -1.15 -0.32 -20.55
CA GLY A 38 -0.43 -1.30 -21.34
C GLY A 38 1.08 -1.15 -21.22
N SER A 39 1.59 0.07 -21.15
CA SER A 39 3.02 0.34 -21.04
C SER A 39 3.63 -0.15 -19.71
N PRO A 40 3.10 0.19 -18.51
CA PRO A 40 3.58 -0.37 -17.25
C PRO A 40 3.41 -1.89 -17.15
N LEU A 41 2.30 -2.44 -17.63
CA LEU A 41 2.07 -3.90 -17.61
C LEU A 41 3.06 -4.64 -18.50
N ALA A 42 3.37 -4.11 -19.69
CA ALA A 42 4.39 -4.68 -20.56
C ALA A 42 5.79 -4.61 -19.92
N ALA A 43 6.12 -3.46 -19.30
CA ALA A 43 7.38 -3.29 -18.59
C ALA A 43 7.48 -4.23 -17.38
N GLU A 44 6.41 -4.42 -16.63
CA GLU A 44 6.32 -5.39 -15.53
C GLU A 44 6.60 -6.81 -16.04
N GLY A 45 5.91 -7.25 -17.09
CA GLY A 45 6.09 -8.58 -17.67
C GLY A 45 7.52 -8.83 -18.11
N ILE A 46 8.14 -7.89 -18.83
CA ILE A 46 9.48 -8.06 -19.39
C ILE A 46 10.57 -7.96 -18.33
N PHE A 47 10.53 -6.94 -17.47
CA PHE A 47 11.65 -6.62 -16.58
C PHE A 47 11.50 -7.18 -15.16
N ALA A 48 10.29 -7.49 -14.71
CA ALA A 48 10.04 -7.99 -13.37
C ALA A 48 9.63 -9.47 -13.36
N PHE A 49 8.54 -9.82 -14.02
CA PHE A 49 8.01 -11.18 -13.99
C PHE A 49 8.96 -12.24 -14.57
N PHE A 50 9.63 -11.96 -15.69
CA PHE A 50 10.63 -12.89 -16.24
C PHE A 50 11.82 -13.04 -15.31
N LEU A 51 12.32 -11.95 -14.74
CA LEU A 51 13.40 -12.00 -13.74
C LEU A 51 13.00 -12.88 -12.56
N GLU A 52 11.83 -12.61 -11.97
CA GLU A 52 11.33 -13.34 -10.81
C GLU A 52 11.12 -14.83 -11.13
N SER A 53 10.46 -15.16 -12.24
CA SER A 53 10.10 -16.53 -12.61
C SER A 53 11.33 -17.41 -12.87
N VAL A 54 12.33 -16.90 -13.57
CA VAL A 54 13.57 -17.64 -13.86
C VAL A 54 14.32 -17.97 -12.58
N PHE A 55 14.53 -16.98 -11.71
CA PHE A 55 15.25 -17.19 -10.46
C PHE A 55 14.43 -17.94 -9.42
N LEU A 56 13.09 -17.88 -9.49
CA LEU A 56 12.23 -18.69 -8.64
C LEU A 56 12.43 -20.19 -8.90
N ALA A 57 12.61 -20.60 -10.16
CA ALA A 57 12.92 -21.99 -10.48
C ALA A 57 14.23 -22.45 -9.81
N VAL A 58 15.26 -21.60 -9.81
CA VAL A 58 16.52 -21.88 -9.09
C VAL A 58 16.30 -21.90 -7.57
N LEU A 59 15.52 -20.97 -7.03
CA LEU A 59 15.19 -20.90 -5.60
C LEU A 59 14.46 -22.15 -5.09
N VAL A 60 13.57 -22.72 -5.90
CA VAL A 60 12.74 -23.89 -5.51
C VAL A 60 13.47 -25.20 -5.75
N PHE A 61 14.10 -25.35 -6.92
CA PHE A 61 14.66 -26.64 -7.37
C PHE A 61 16.19 -26.70 -7.31
N GLY A 62 16.85 -25.61 -6.93
CA GLY A 62 18.32 -25.48 -6.97
C GLY A 62 19.05 -25.94 -5.71
N TRP A 63 18.37 -26.33 -4.63
CA TRP A 63 18.96 -26.63 -3.32
C TRP A 63 20.19 -27.56 -3.39
N ASP A 64 20.08 -28.65 -4.13
CA ASP A 64 21.14 -29.65 -4.30
C ASP A 64 21.83 -29.58 -5.68
N ARG A 65 21.53 -28.56 -6.49
CA ARG A 65 21.99 -28.46 -7.89
C ARG A 65 22.92 -27.29 -8.13
N VAL A 66 22.85 -26.24 -7.30
CA VAL A 66 23.69 -25.05 -7.41
C VAL A 66 24.46 -24.78 -6.11
N SER A 67 25.52 -24.02 -6.18
CA SER A 67 26.26 -23.61 -4.97
C SER A 67 25.43 -22.71 -4.08
N ALA A 68 25.75 -22.66 -2.78
CA ALA A 68 25.05 -21.81 -1.80
C ALA A 68 25.06 -20.32 -2.21
N GLY A 69 26.16 -19.84 -2.81
CA GLY A 69 26.27 -18.46 -3.32
C GLY A 69 25.30 -18.19 -4.46
N TRP A 70 25.18 -19.10 -5.42
CA TRP A 70 24.22 -18.99 -6.53
C TRP A 70 22.78 -19.08 -6.03
N HIS A 71 22.50 -19.93 -5.04
CA HIS A 71 21.17 -20.03 -4.45
C HIS A 71 20.79 -18.73 -3.71
N PHE A 72 21.73 -18.15 -2.98
CA PHE A 72 21.53 -16.84 -2.34
C PHE A 72 21.32 -15.73 -3.36
N PHE A 73 22.13 -15.69 -4.42
CA PHE A 73 21.94 -14.74 -5.52
C PHE A 73 20.56 -14.86 -6.15
N ALA A 74 20.10 -16.09 -6.42
CA ALA A 74 18.75 -16.32 -6.93
C ALA A 74 17.66 -15.78 -5.99
N THR A 75 17.84 -15.94 -4.67
CA THR A 75 16.93 -15.38 -3.67
C THR A 75 16.87 -13.84 -3.75
N CYS A 76 18.01 -13.20 -3.90
CA CYS A 76 18.09 -11.74 -4.07
C CYS A 76 17.40 -11.28 -5.39
N MET A 77 17.58 -12.04 -6.47
CA MET A 77 16.96 -11.72 -7.76
C MET A 77 15.43 -11.88 -7.73
N VAL A 78 14.91 -12.90 -7.06
CA VAL A 78 13.47 -13.05 -6.84
C VAL A 78 12.93 -11.86 -6.03
N ALA A 79 13.60 -11.48 -4.94
CA ALA A 79 13.18 -10.31 -4.16
C ALA A 79 13.23 -9.01 -4.97
N LEU A 80 14.26 -8.83 -5.80
CA LEU A 80 14.37 -7.67 -6.69
C LEU A 80 13.26 -7.66 -7.74
N GLY A 81 12.94 -8.81 -8.36
CA GLY A 81 11.86 -8.96 -9.31
C GLY A 81 10.51 -8.57 -8.71
N SER A 82 10.20 -9.07 -7.50
CA SER A 82 8.97 -8.69 -6.78
C SER A 82 8.89 -7.18 -6.47
N MET A 83 10.02 -6.56 -6.11
CA MET A 83 10.06 -5.10 -5.89
C MET A 83 9.86 -4.31 -7.18
N LEU A 84 10.46 -4.76 -8.31
CA LEU A 84 10.28 -4.13 -9.61
C LEU A 84 8.83 -4.29 -10.12
N SER A 85 8.20 -5.46 -9.89
CA SER A 85 6.78 -5.66 -10.17
C SER A 85 5.92 -4.65 -9.40
N ALA A 86 6.20 -4.46 -8.10
CA ALA A 86 5.51 -3.46 -7.29
C ALA A 86 5.63 -2.03 -7.85
N VAL A 87 6.77 -1.66 -8.45
CA VAL A 87 6.94 -0.34 -9.09
C VAL A 87 5.90 -0.13 -10.18
N TRP A 88 5.78 -1.07 -11.10
CA TRP A 88 4.91 -0.91 -12.27
C TRP A 88 3.42 -0.90 -11.91
N ILE A 89 2.99 -1.76 -11.00
CA ILE A 89 1.58 -1.76 -10.57
C ILE A 89 1.23 -0.51 -9.77
N VAL A 90 2.17 0.01 -8.97
CA VAL A 90 1.96 1.27 -8.22
C VAL A 90 1.94 2.45 -9.17
N VAL A 91 2.77 2.48 -10.22
CA VAL A 91 2.71 3.52 -11.26
C VAL A 91 1.33 3.56 -11.90
N ALA A 92 0.79 2.42 -12.32
CA ALA A 92 -0.56 2.34 -12.89
C ALA A 92 -1.63 2.80 -11.89
N ASN A 93 -1.55 2.37 -10.64
CA ASN A 93 -2.49 2.77 -9.58
C ASN A 93 -2.39 4.25 -9.22
N SER A 94 -1.18 4.81 -9.13
CA SER A 94 -0.97 6.22 -8.81
C SER A 94 -1.44 7.15 -9.92
N TRP A 95 -1.24 6.76 -11.17
CA TRP A 95 -1.72 7.53 -12.31
C TRP A 95 -3.24 7.72 -12.29
N GLN A 96 -4.02 6.72 -11.86
CA GLN A 96 -5.48 6.85 -11.69
C GLN A 96 -5.87 7.95 -10.70
N GLN A 97 -5.02 8.25 -9.76
CA GLN A 97 -5.27 9.22 -8.69
C GLN A 97 -4.75 10.62 -9.04
N THR A 98 -3.60 10.68 -9.71
CA THR A 98 -2.91 11.91 -10.10
C THR A 98 -2.43 11.80 -11.54
N PRO A 99 -3.35 11.82 -12.53
CA PRO A 99 -3.00 11.61 -13.93
C PRO A 99 -2.00 12.67 -14.46
N ALA A 100 -0.94 12.20 -15.12
CA ALA A 100 0.08 13.05 -15.74
C ALA A 100 0.62 12.42 -17.03
N GLY A 101 1.22 13.21 -17.92
CA GLY A 101 1.87 12.73 -19.13
C GLY A 101 0.93 12.11 -20.18
N PHE A 102 -0.33 12.53 -20.24
CA PHE A 102 -1.32 12.02 -21.18
C PHE A 102 -2.11 13.14 -21.86
N ARG A 103 -2.83 12.77 -22.91
CA ARG A 103 -3.85 13.59 -23.56
C ARG A 103 -5.11 12.77 -23.79
N LEU A 104 -6.25 13.43 -23.80
CA LEU A 104 -7.51 12.81 -24.20
C LEU A 104 -7.66 12.91 -25.73
N VAL A 105 -7.91 11.78 -26.37
CA VAL A 105 -8.08 11.67 -27.82
C VAL A 105 -9.38 10.89 -28.10
N GLU A 106 -10.19 11.40 -29.00
CA GLU A 106 -11.35 10.67 -29.50
C GLU A 106 -10.94 9.80 -30.71
N ARG A 107 -11.14 8.50 -30.59
CA ARG A 107 -10.95 7.55 -31.69
C ARG A 107 -12.19 6.70 -31.88
N ASN A 108 -12.76 6.74 -33.09
CA ASN A 108 -13.97 5.98 -33.44
C ASN A 108 -15.14 6.23 -32.47
N GLY A 109 -15.35 7.47 -32.06
CA GLY A 109 -16.43 7.85 -31.11
C GLY A 109 -16.18 7.45 -29.66
N VAL A 110 -14.96 6.99 -29.31
CA VAL A 110 -14.57 6.61 -27.93
C VAL A 110 -13.43 7.48 -27.46
N MET A 111 -13.62 8.12 -26.32
CA MET A 111 -12.54 8.87 -25.66
C MET A 111 -11.50 7.89 -25.09
N ARG A 112 -10.22 8.23 -25.28
CA ARG A 112 -9.07 7.46 -24.77
C ARG A 112 -8.01 8.38 -24.18
N ALA A 113 -7.32 7.91 -23.16
CA ALA A 113 -6.12 8.52 -22.63
C ALA A 113 -4.91 7.93 -23.39
N GLU A 114 -4.20 8.77 -24.15
CA GLU A 114 -2.97 8.39 -24.85
C GLU A 114 -1.75 9.01 -24.16
N ILE A 115 -0.67 8.24 -24.01
CA ILE A 115 0.58 8.73 -23.41
C ILE A 115 1.20 9.78 -24.32
N THR A 116 1.58 10.91 -23.74
CA THR A 116 2.38 11.95 -24.39
C THR A 116 3.80 11.99 -23.87
N ASP A 117 3.99 11.66 -22.59
CA ASP A 117 5.29 11.57 -21.94
C ASP A 117 5.29 10.39 -20.96
N PHE A 118 6.07 9.35 -21.30
CA PHE A 118 6.17 8.13 -20.50
C PHE A 118 6.76 8.41 -19.11
N TRP A 119 7.79 9.22 -19.02
CA TRP A 119 8.42 9.49 -17.73
C TRP A 119 7.57 10.39 -16.83
N ALA A 120 6.84 11.36 -17.39
CA ALA A 120 5.86 12.13 -16.65
C ALA A 120 4.71 11.24 -16.12
N MET A 121 4.32 10.21 -16.85
CA MET A 121 3.35 9.22 -16.42
C MET A 121 3.91 8.35 -15.29
N VAL A 122 5.15 7.84 -15.42
CA VAL A 122 5.81 7.02 -14.39
C VAL A 122 6.06 7.80 -13.10
N PHE A 123 6.58 9.02 -13.21
CA PHE A 123 6.86 9.91 -12.09
C PHE A 123 5.72 10.90 -11.85
N ASN A 124 4.46 10.43 -11.99
CA ASN A 124 3.31 11.26 -11.64
C ASN A 124 3.38 11.72 -10.17
N PRO A 125 2.68 12.80 -9.78
CA PRO A 125 2.86 13.43 -8.48
C PRO A 125 2.79 12.50 -7.26
N SER A 126 2.01 11.41 -7.33
CA SER A 126 1.83 10.49 -6.19
C SER A 126 2.55 9.14 -6.32
N SER A 127 3.29 8.88 -7.41
CA SER A 127 3.87 7.56 -7.66
C SER A 127 4.93 7.17 -6.63
N MET A 128 5.87 8.07 -6.33
CA MET A 128 7.00 7.76 -5.43
C MET A 128 6.57 7.64 -3.97
N THR A 129 5.69 8.50 -3.49
CA THR A 129 5.15 8.44 -2.13
C THR A 129 4.32 7.17 -1.91
N ARG A 130 3.50 6.80 -2.89
CA ARG A 130 2.74 5.54 -2.85
C ARG A 130 3.65 4.32 -2.89
N LEU A 131 4.65 4.32 -3.78
CA LEU A 131 5.62 3.22 -3.88
C LEU A 131 6.36 3.01 -2.56
N GLN A 132 6.89 4.09 -1.99
CA GLN A 132 7.57 4.02 -0.69
C GLN A 132 6.66 3.47 0.40
N HIS A 133 5.41 3.94 0.47
CA HIS A 133 4.44 3.49 1.46
C HIS A 133 4.09 2.00 1.31
N VAL A 134 3.89 1.53 0.09
CA VAL A 134 3.60 0.12 -0.22
C VAL A 134 4.79 -0.78 0.09
N LEU A 135 6.00 -0.40 -0.30
CA LEU A 135 7.20 -1.19 -0.03
C LEU A 135 7.49 -1.30 1.47
N LEU A 136 7.34 -0.21 2.23
CA LEU A 136 7.48 -0.25 3.69
C LEU A 136 6.43 -1.18 4.31
N GLY A 137 5.18 -1.13 3.85
CA GLY A 137 4.12 -2.05 4.28
C GLY A 137 4.46 -3.52 3.99
N ALA A 138 5.01 -3.82 2.83
CA ALA A 138 5.44 -5.16 2.45
C ALA A 138 6.60 -5.65 3.34
N ILE A 139 7.57 -4.79 3.65
CA ILE A 139 8.69 -5.11 4.56
C ILE A 139 8.15 -5.41 5.97
N ILE A 140 7.22 -4.62 6.47
CA ILE A 140 6.59 -4.85 7.79
C ILE A 140 5.89 -6.20 7.79
N MET A 141 5.06 -6.48 6.80
CA MET A 141 4.36 -7.77 6.67
C MET A 141 5.33 -8.95 6.62
N GLY A 142 6.39 -8.85 5.82
CA GLY A 142 7.43 -9.90 5.73
C GLY A 142 8.16 -10.11 7.05
N ALA A 143 8.49 -9.05 7.77
CA ALA A 143 9.13 -9.12 9.07
C ALA A 143 8.23 -9.80 10.13
N PHE A 144 6.95 -9.43 10.21
CA PHE A 144 5.98 -10.10 11.10
C PHE A 144 5.77 -11.56 10.72
N PHE A 145 5.75 -11.89 9.44
CA PHE A 145 5.67 -13.28 9.01
C PHE A 145 6.89 -14.10 9.49
N VAL A 146 8.10 -13.59 9.33
CA VAL A 146 9.32 -14.24 9.85
C VAL A 146 9.26 -14.37 11.36
N MET A 147 8.82 -13.34 12.09
CA MET A 147 8.64 -13.39 13.54
C MET A 147 7.65 -14.47 13.96
N SER A 148 6.53 -14.60 13.28
CA SER A 148 5.50 -15.61 13.56
C SER A 148 6.05 -17.04 13.41
N VAL A 149 6.73 -17.33 12.29
CA VAL A 149 7.31 -18.65 12.03
C VAL A 149 8.43 -18.98 13.02
N THR A 150 9.30 -18.03 13.29
CA THR A 150 10.42 -18.25 14.22
C THR A 150 9.96 -18.36 15.68
N ALA A 151 8.93 -17.61 16.09
CA ALA A 151 8.29 -17.77 17.39
C ALA A 151 7.70 -19.18 17.56
N TYR A 152 7.01 -19.69 16.54
CA TYR A 152 6.50 -21.06 16.56
C TYR A 152 7.61 -22.09 16.72
N TYR A 153 8.74 -21.95 16.03
CA TYR A 153 9.88 -22.86 16.19
C TYR A 153 10.52 -22.77 17.58
N ILE A 154 10.64 -21.59 18.16
CA ILE A 154 11.14 -21.40 19.54
C ILE A 154 10.21 -22.11 20.53
N LEU A 155 8.88 -21.91 20.42
CA LEU A 155 7.90 -22.55 21.30
C LEU A 155 7.91 -24.09 21.18
N LYS A 156 8.21 -24.62 20.00
CA LYS A 156 8.33 -26.07 19.76
C LYS A 156 9.72 -26.63 20.02
N ASN A 157 10.64 -25.83 20.54
CA ASN A 157 12.04 -26.20 20.78
C ASN A 157 12.76 -26.77 19.54
N ARG A 158 12.44 -26.24 18.34
CA ARG A 158 13.05 -26.63 17.07
C ARG A 158 13.97 -25.52 16.56
N HIS A 159 15.21 -25.85 16.18
CA HIS A 159 16.19 -24.89 15.62
C HIS A 159 16.27 -23.57 16.41
N VAL A 160 16.29 -23.65 17.74
CA VAL A 160 16.10 -22.50 18.65
C VAL A 160 17.12 -21.39 18.41
N GLU A 161 18.40 -21.73 18.26
CA GLU A 161 19.48 -20.74 18.08
C GLU A 161 19.32 -19.94 16.77
N MET A 162 19.03 -20.64 15.66
CA MET A 162 18.77 -19.98 14.39
C MET A 162 17.50 -19.14 14.46
N SER A 163 16.45 -19.67 15.05
CA SER A 163 15.17 -18.97 15.16
C SER A 163 15.27 -17.70 16.01
N LYS A 164 16.03 -17.72 17.11
CA LYS A 164 16.31 -16.51 17.91
C LYS A 164 17.02 -15.42 17.08
N LYS A 165 18.05 -15.79 16.31
CA LYS A 165 18.75 -14.84 15.44
C LYS A 165 17.82 -14.23 14.38
N CYS A 166 17.06 -15.07 13.69
CA CYS A 166 16.08 -14.59 12.70
C CYS A 166 15.01 -13.70 13.33
N PHE A 167 14.51 -14.06 14.51
CA PHE A 167 13.53 -13.28 15.26
C PHE A 167 14.08 -11.89 15.63
N THR A 168 15.33 -11.83 16.13
CA THR A 168 15.97 -10.56 16.50
C THR A 168 16.15 -9.64 15.28
N VAL A 169 16.58 -10.18 14.14
CA VAL A 169 16.69 -9.39 12.90
C VAL A 169 15.31 -8.90 12.46
N ALA A 170 14.32 -9.78 12.45
CA ALA A 170 12.99 -9.45 12.02
C ALA A 170 12.33 -8.36 12.90
N ILE A 171 12.52 -8.38 14.21
CA ILE A 171 11.94 -7.36 15.10
C ILE A 171 12.60 -5.99 14.90
N VAL A 172 13.92 -5.95 14.66
CA VAL A 172 14.61 -4.69 14.35
C VAL A 172 14.12 -4.10 13.04
N VAL A 173 13.99 -4.94 12.00
CA VAL A 173 13.46 -4.51 10.70
C VAL A 173 12.02 -4.05 10.82
N ALA A 174 11.16 -4.79 11.54
CA ALA A 174 9.77 -4.42 11.77
C ALA A 174 9.66 -3.06 12.49
N ALA A 175 10.46 -2.84 13.53
CA ALA A 175 10.46 -1.59 14.29
C ALA A 175 10.90 -0.40 13.42
N ALA A 176 12.01 -0.53 12.71
CA ALA A 176 12.53 0.52 11.84
C ALA A 176 11.54 0.85 10.69
N ALA A 177 11.02 -0.18 10.02
CA ALA A 177 10.04 -0.01 8.94
C ALA A 177 8.72 0.59 9.46
N SER A 178 8.27 0.24 10.66
CA SER A 178 7.06 0.81 11.27
C SER A 178 7.22 2.30 11.60
N LEU A 179 8.39 2.74 12.05
CA LEU A 179 8.66 4.16 12.24
C LEU A 179 8.69 4.91 10.91
N ALA A 180 9.36 4.36 9.90
CA ALA A 180 9.38 4.93 8.56
C ALA A 180 7.97 4.98 7.94
N GLN A 181 7.13 3.98 8.20
CA GLN A 181 5.75 3.93 7.72
C GLN A 181 4.88 5.06 8.29
N LEU A 182 5.13 5.49 9.54
CA LEU A 182 4.43 6.65 10.11
C LEU A 182 4.74 7.93 9.33
N LEU A 183 6.03 8.16 9.05
CA LEU A 183 6.47 9.33 8.29
C LEU A 183 5.93 9.29 6.85
N SER A 184 6.01 8.14 6.21
CA SER A 184 5.48 7.92 4.87
C SER A 184 3.96 8.12 4.81
N GLY A 185 3.22 7.66 5.81
CA GLY A 185 1.77 7.84 5.91
C GLY A 185 1.37 9.31 6.07
N ASP A 186 2.12 10.06 6.84
CA ASP A 186 1.91 11.49 7.02
C ASP A 186 2.14 12.28 5.71
N ILE A 187 3.21 11.97 4.97
CA ILE A 187 3.49 12.58 3.67
C ILE A 187 2.36 12.24 2.69
N HIS A 188 1.94 10.97 2.64
CA HIS A 188 0.89 10.51 1.74
C HIS A 188 -0.48 11.14 2.08
N GLY A 189 -0.81 11.30 3.36
CA GLY A 189 -2.03 11.97 3.80
C GLY A 189 -2.11 13.44 3.32
N ARG A 190 -1.00 14.17 3.39
CA ARG A 190 -0.92 15.55 2.88
C ARG A 190 -1.02 15.62 1.35
N GLU A 191 -0.46 14.64 0.66
CA GLU A 191 -0.58 14.53 -0.78
C GLU A 191 -2.05 14.27 -1.20
N VAL A 192 -2.77 13.40 -0.48
CA VAL A 192 -4.21 13.20 -0.69
C VAL A 192 -4.98 14.49 -0.43
N ALA A 193 -4.65 15.25 0.62
CA ALA A 193 -5.26 16.54 0.88
C ALA A 193 -5.06 17.56 -0.25
N GLN A 194 -3.91 17.51 -0.92
CA GLN A 194 -3.57 18.43 -2.01
C GLN A 194 -4.23 18.06 -3.34
N TYR A 195 -4.26 16.78 -3.69
CA TYR A 195 -4.68 16.32 -5.02
C TYR A 195 -6.10 15.74 -5.06
N GLN A 196 -6.62 15.32 -3.90
CA GLN A 196 -7.93 14.67 -3.78
C GLN A 196 -8.62 15.09 -2.47
N PRO A 197 -8.90 16.38 -2.26
CA PRO A 197 -9.47 16.86 -1.00
C PRO A 197 -10.85 16.25 -0.70
N GLU A 198 -11.67 15.95 -1.72
CA GLU A 198 -12.97 15.26 -1.57
C GLU A 198 -12.79 13.87 -0.94
N LYS A 199 -11.75 13.17 -1.39
CA LYS A 199 -11.43 11.84 -0.88
C LYS A 199 -10.94 11.90 0.56
N LEU A 200 -10.11 12.88 0.92
CA LEU A 200 -9.71 13.10 2.30
C LEU A 200 -10.92 13.38 3.17
N ALA A 201 -11.79 14.30 2.75
CA ALA A 201 -12.99 14.64 3.47
C ALA A 201 -13.93 13.44 3.70
N ALA A 202 -14.05 12.54 2.70
CA ALA A 202 -14.81 11.31 2.83
C ALA A 202 -14.14 10.30 3.78
N LEU A 203 -12.82 10.12 3.71
CA LEU A 203 -12.06 9.23 4.60
C LEU A 203 -12.14 9.65 6.06
N GLU A 204 -12.17 10.96 6.33
CA GLU A 204 -12.22 11.53 7.67
C GLU A 204 -13.64 11.87 8.16
N GLY A 205 -14.66 11.67 7.30
CA GLY A 205 -16.04 12.04 7.61
C GLY A 205 -16.22 13.54 7.84
N HIS A 206 -15.43 14.35 7.15
CA HIS A 206 -15.41 15.80 7.28
C HIS A 206 -16.44 16.43 6.31
N PHE A 207 -17.65 16.69 6.77
CA PHE A 207 -18.74 17.17 5.93
C PHE A 207 -18.73 18.68 5.71
N GLU A 208 -18.39 19.47 6.72
CA GLU A 208 -18.49 20.91 6.68
C GLU A 208 -17.16 21.60 6.90
N THR A 209 -16.82 22.54 6.05
CA THR A 209 -15.67 23.41 6.23
C THR A 209 -15.97 24.39 7.36
N GLY A 210 -15.33 24.18 8.49
CA GLY A 210 -15.48 25.09 9.65
C GLY A 210 -14.62 26.34 9.50
N THR A 211 -14.94 27.37 10.32
CA THR A 211 -14.09 28.58 10.45
C THR A 211 -12.86 28.35 11.34
N LYS A 212 -12.82 27.26 12.06
CA LYS A 212 -11.73 26.81 12.94
C LYS A 212 -11.18 25.47 12.45
N GLY A 213 -10.08 25.03 13.05
CA GLY A 213 -9.42 23.79 12.69
C GLY A 213 -10.36 22.57 12.70
N ALA A 214 -10.21 21.73 11.66
CA ALA A 214 -11.00 20.53 11.46
C ALA A 214 -10.61 19.43 12.46
N PRO A 215 -11.56 18.75 13.09
CA PRO A 215 -11.29 17.65 14.01
C PRO A 215 -10.80 16.41 13.25
N LEU A 216 -9.93 15.62 13.88
CA LEU A 216 -9.54 14.30 13.44
C LEU A 216 -10.41 13.27 14.16
N HIS A 217 -11.25 12.56 13.45
CA HIS A 217 -12.04 11.49 14.02
C HIS A 217 -11.18 10.24 14.24
N ILE A 218 -11.15 9.72 15.48
CA ILE A 218 -10.51 8.42 15.77
C ILE A 218 -11.52 7.29 15.61
N PHE A 219 -12.78 7.58 15.99
CA PHE A 219 -13.90 6.66 15.90
C PHE A 219 -15.18 7.44 15.65
N GLY A 220 -16.14 6.80 14.98
CA GLY A 220 -17.46 7.38 14.77
C GLY A 220 -18.24 6.63 13.70
N ILE A 221 -19.48 7.02 13.52
CA ILE A 221 -20.39 6.47 12.51
C ILE A 221 -20.83 7.64 11.63
N PRO A 222 -20.36 7.73 10.37
CA PRO A 222 -20.74 8.80 9.48
C PRO A 222 -22.21 8.65 9.05
N ASP A 223 -22.98 9.72 9.20
CA ASP A 223 -24.34 9.84 8.71
C ASP A 223 -24.38 10.85 7.57
N THR A 224 -24.54 10.35 6.36
CA THR A 224 -24.56 11.19 5.15
C THR A 224 -25.84 12.01 5.03
N ARG A 225 -26.95 11.60 5.68
CA ARG A 225 -28.21 12.36 5.66
C ARG A 225 -28.14 13.57 6.59
N GLU A 226 -27.59 13.37 7.78
CA GLU A 226 -27.41 14.44 8.75
C GLU A 226 -26.09 15.20 8.55
N ARG A 227 -25.26 14.79 7.60
CA ARG A 227 -23.95 15.37 7.26
C ARG A 227 -23.05 15.54 8.48
N ARG A 228 -23.02 14.55 9.36
CA ARG A 228 -22.18 14.52 10.57
C ARG A 228 -21.75 13.12 10.95
N VAL A 229 -20.71 13.05 11.79
CA VAL A 229 -20.25 11.78 12.38
C VAL A 229 -20.92 11.63 13.76
N LYS A 230 -21.72 10.58 13.93
CA LYS A 230 -22.38 10.24 15.21
C LYS A 230 -21.43 9.47 16.12
N ALA A 231 -21.63 9.61 17.44
CA ALA A 231 -20.82 8.96 18.47
C ALA A 231 -19.30 9.16 18.24
N ALA A 232 -18.90 10.32 17.77
CA ALA A 232 -17.53 10.61 17.38
C ALA A 232 -16.61 10.78 18.59
N ILE A 233 -15.47 10.10 18.56
CA ILE A 233 -14.31 10.40 19.37
C ILE A 233 -13.33 11.11 18.44
N ALA A 234 -13.06 12.39 18.71
CA ALA A 234 -12.26 13.22 17.82
C ALA A 234 -11.22 14.06 18.58
N ILE A 235 -10.12 14.35 17.91
CA ILE A 235 -9.08 15.29 18.39
C ILE A 235 -9.39 16.65 17.75
N PRO A 236 -9.73 17.69 18.54
CA PRO A 236 -10.00 19.03 18.01
C PRO A 236 -8.80 19.57 17.24
N GLY A 237 -9.01 20.09 16.03
CA GLY A 237 -7.94 20.61 15.17
C GLY A 237 -6.97 19.56 14.64
N GLY A 238 -7.14 18.28 14.96
CA GLY A 238 -6.18 17.23 14.61
C GLY A 238 -6.01 17.04 13.12
N LEU A 239 -7.09 17.08 12.33
CA LEU A 239 -7.02 16.97 10.87
C LEU A 239 -6.32 18.19 10.27
N SER A 240 -6.61 19.39 10.76
CA SER A 240 -5.92 20.62 10.36
C SER A 240 -4.42 20.55 10.62
N PHE A 241 -4.02 20.03 11.77
CA PHE A 241 -2.61 19.84 12.09
C PHE A 241 -1.94 18.83 11.16
N LEU A 242 -2.59 17.72 10.86
CA LEU A 242 -2.05 16.73 9.92
C LEU A 242 -1.83 17.32 8.52
N VAL A 243 -2.81 18.07 8.00
CA VAL A 243 -2.76 18.63 6.65
C VAL A 243 -1.83 19.86 6.58
N HIS A 244 -1.97 20.80 7.51
CA HIS A 244 -1.37 22.13 7.42
C HIS A 244 -0.26 22.40 8.42
N ARG A 245 -0.02 21.52 9.42
CA ARG A 245 0.82 21.78 10.60
C ARG A 245 0.34 22.96 11.44
N ASP A 246 -0.94 23.30 11.32
CA ASP A 246 -1.60 24.37 12.06
C ASP A 246 -2.97 23.87 12.53
N PHE A 247 -3.24 23.94 13.84
CA PHE A 247 -4.48 23.47 14.43
C PHE A 247 -5.70 24.32 14.08
N ASN A 248 -5.49 25.55 13.60
CA ASN A 248 -6.56 26.53 13.38
C ASN A 248 -6.94 26.69 11.91
N LYS A 249 -6.10 26.20 10.98
CA LYS A 249 -6.33 26.36 9.56
C LYS A 249 -7.46 25.44 9.09
N PRO A 250 -8.50 25.96 8.41
CA PRO A 250 -9.61 25.14 7.94
C PRO A 250 -9.17 24.12 6.89
N VAL A 251 -9.83 22.96 6.89
CA VAL A 251 -9.69 21.93 5.86
C VAL A 251 -11.01 21.89 5.08
N PRO A 252 -10.99 21.81 3.74
CA PRO A 252 -12.20 21.71 2.93
C PRO A 252 -13.06 20.49 3.33
N GLY A 253 -14.34 20.73 3.60
CA GLY A 253 -15.33 19.69 3.84
C GLY A 253 -16.01 19.29 2.55
N LEU A 254 -16.79 18.20 2.59
CA LEU A 254 -17.55 17.72 1.43
C LEU A 254 -18.55 18.76 0.89
N ASN A 255 -19.03 19.66 1.74
CA ASN A 255 -19.95 20.73 1.35
C ASN A 255 -19.38 21.72 0.31
N GLU A 256 -18.07 21.76 0.10
CA GLU A 256 -17.46 22.61 -0.93
C GLU A 256 -17.47 21.98 -2.33
N PHE A 257 -17.83 20.70 -2.42
CA PHE A 257 -17.86 19.94 -3.66
C PHE A 257 -19.30 19.60 -4.06
N PRO A 258 -19.58 19.51 -5.38
CA PRO A 258 -20.89 19.03 -5.85
C PRO A 258 -21.22 17.64 -5.29
N GLU A 259 -22.46 17.40 -4.90
CA GLU A 259 -22.86 16.09 -4.36
C GLU A 259 -22.67 14.93 -5.35
N SER A 260 -22.69 15.22 -6.66
CA SER A 260 -22.41 14.25 -7.72
C SER A 260 -20.97 13.69 -7.65
N ASP A 261 -20.06 14.46 -7.08
CA ASP A 261 -18.63 14.15 -7.02
C ASP A 261 -18.22 13.55 -5.67
N TRP A 262 -19.19 13.45 -4.74
CA TRP A 262 -18.92 12.88 -3.43
C TRP A 262 -18.62 11.39 -3.52
N PRO A 263 -17.48 10.94 -3.00
CA PRO A 263 -17.24 9.52 -2.81
C PRO A 263 -18.26 8.93 -1.82
N PRO A 264 -18.59 7.63 -1.89
CA PRO A 264 -19.38 6.99 -0.85
C PRO A 264 -18.65 7.11 0.50
N VAL A 265 -19.20 7.84 1.47
CA VAL A 265 -18.50 8.22 2.71
C VAL A 265 -18.37 7.07 3.69
N VAL A 266 -19.44 6.29 3.90
CA VAL A 266 -19.52 5.29 4.99
C VAL A 266 -18.48 4.20 4.84
N ILE A 267 -18.35 3.61 3.65
CA ILE A 267 -17.45 2.49 3.41
C ILE A 267 -15.98 2.93 3.51
N PRO A 268 -15.50 3.99 2.83
CA PRO A 268 -14.14 4.48 2.97
C PRO A 268 -13.79 4.89 4.40
N PHE A 269 -14.67 5.60 5.09
CA PHE A 269 -14.46 6.00 6.49
C PHE A 269 -14.22 4.78 7.39
N VAL A 270 -15.15 3.83 7.40
CA VAL A 270 -15.05 2.65 8.27
C VAL A 270 -13.83 1.81 7.90
N SER A 271 -13.61 1.54 6.62
CA SER A 271 -12.47 0.72 6.16
C SER A 271 -11.12 1.37 6.51
N PHE A 272 -11.02 2.69 6.35
CA PHE A 272 -9.81 3.44 6.67
C PHE A 272 -9.50 3.39 8.17
N HIS A 273 -10.48 3.66 9.03
CA HIS A 273 -10.31 3.65 10.49
C HIS A 273 -10.00 2.25 11.03
N VAL A 274 -10.67 1.21 10.50
CA VAL A 274 -10.37 -0.19 10.83
C VAL A 274 -8.95 -0.55 10.41
N MET A 275 -8.53 -0.18 9.20
CA MET A 275 -7.17 -0.44 8.72
C MET A 275 -6.11 0.24 9.62
N VAL A 276 -6.31 1.51 9.97
CA VAL A 276 -5.40 2.25 10.87
C VAL A 276 -5.39 1.63 12.27
N GLY A 277 -6.56 1.24 12.79
CA GLY A 277 -6.70 0.56 14.08
C GLY A 277 -5.95 -0.77 14.13
N LEU A 278 -6.15 -1.65 13.15
CA LEU A 278 -5.46 -2.95 13.07
C LEU A 278 -3.93 -2.79 12.96
N ARG A 279 -3.46 -1.86 12.14
CA ARG A 279 -2.02 -1.55 12.07
C ARG A 279 -1.43 -1.04 13.39
N SER A 280 -2.22 -0.36 14.21
CA SER A 280 -1.82 0.10 15.53
C SER A 280 -1.73 -1.04 16.54
N GLU A 281 -2.62 -2.05 16.45
CA GLU A 281 -2.59 -3.24 17.28
C GLU A 281 -1.40 -4.15 16.96
N GLU A 282 -1.04 -4.34 15.71
CA GLU A 282 0.18 -5.09 15.32
C GLU A 282 1.43 -4.55 16.01
N ARG A 283 1.53 -3.22 16.17
CA ARG A 283 2.64 -2.57 16.89
C ARG A 283 2.64 -2.85 18.39
N ARG A 284 1.46 -2.97 19.03
CA ARG A 284 1.35 -3.34 20.45
C ARG A 284 1.81 -4.76 20.68
N VAL A 285 1.34 -5.71 19.89
CA VAL A 285 1.75 -7.11 19.95
C VAL A 285 3.26 -7.26 19.80
N GLY A 286 3.86 -6.56 18.84
CA GLY A 286 5.31 -6.53 18.64
C GLY A 286 6.09 -6.04 19.88
N LYS A 287 5.61 -4.99 20.57
CA LYS A 287 6.21 -4.47 21.81
C LYS A 287 6.10 -5.44 22.97
N GLU A 288 4.94 -6.08 23.18
CA GLU A 288 4.75 -7.05 24.25
C GLU A 288 5.61 -8.31 24.06
N VAL A 289 5.72 -8.78 22.82
CA VAL A 289 6.58 -9.91 22.49
C VAL A 289 8.05 -9.54 22.72
N SER A 290 8.50 -8.34 22.33
CA SER A 290 9.88 -7.90 22.54
C SER A 290 10.24 -7.77 24.02
N SER A 291 9.35 -7.21 24.84
CA SER A 291 9.59 -7.03 26.28
C SER A 291 9.65 -8.35 27.07
N ARG A 292 8.97 -9.40 26.59
CA ARG A 292 8.98 -10.74 27.23
C ARG A 292 10.15 -11.62 26.81
N TRP A 293 10.79 -11.35 25.68
CA TRP A 293 11.78 -12.27 25.09
C TRP A 293 13.20 -11.68 24.96
N LEU A 294 13.40 -10.39 25.19
CA LEU A 294 14.73 -9.83 25.36
C LEU A 294 15.16 -10.07 26.80
N PRO A 295 16.20 -10.86 27.06
CA PRO A 295 16.73 -10.99 28.41
C PRO A 295 17.24 -9.60 28.85
N CYS A 296 16.72 -9.10 29.97
CA CYS A 296 17.40 -8.06 30.71
C CYS A 296 18.79 -8.62 31.08
N ASN A 297 19.84 -8.15 30.43
CA ASN A 297 21.18 -8.35 30.93
C ASN A 297 21.30 -7.60 32.24
N SER A 298 21.16 -8.30 33.35
CA SER A 298 21.71 -7.94 34.63
C SER A 298 23.11 -8.46 34.74
#